data_161f53542ff9833c2047951c6569a583
#
_entry.id   161f53542ff9833c2047951c6569a583
#
_cell.length_a   1.000
_cell.length_b   1.000
_cell.length_c   1.000
_cell.angle_alpha   90.00
_cell.angle_beta   90.00
_cell.angle_gamma   90.00
#
_symmetry.space_group_name_H-M   'P 1'
#
loop_
_entity.id
_entity.type
_entity.pdbx_description
1 polymer ?
#
loop_
_entity_poly.entity_id
_entity_poly.type
_entity_poly.pdbx_seq_one_letter_code
_entity_poly.pdbx_strand_id
1 'polypeptide(L)'
;LAKDLIAEGAPITDVLVAKAMHAVEEYKVDKFAIAGGVASNSALRAAMKEACEDRGVKFYYPSPIFCTDNAAMIGVAAYYEYMNGTRSGWDLNAVPNLKLGER
;
A
#
# COMPACT_ATOMS: atom_id res chain seq x y z
N LEU A 1 16.19 1.43 14.33
CA LEU A 1 16.70 1.71 12.98
C LEU A 1 16.06 2.95 12.35
N ALA A 2 14.74 3.00 12.21
CA ALA A 2 14.07 4.15 11.61
C ALA A 2 14.25 5.45 12.41
N LYS A 3 14.27 5.37 13.74
CA LYS A 3 14.54 6.53 14.62
C LYS A 3 15.95 7.06 14.43
N ASP A 4 16.91 6.16 14.25
CA ASP A 4 18.33 6.53 14.06
C ASP A 4 18.50 7.22 12.70
N LEU A 5 17.87 6.72 11.62
CA LEU A 5 17.89 7.33 10.31
C LEU A 5 17.25 8.73 10.30
N ILE A 6 16.15 8.93 11.02
CA ILE A 6 15.52 10.24 11.17
C ILE A 6 16.44 11.21 11.92
N ALA A 7 17.08 10.75 12.99
CA ALA A 7 18.04 11.57 13.77
C ALA A 7 19.28 11.97 12.95
N GLU A 8 19.69 11.13 12.02
CA GLU A 8 20.81 11.39 11.11
C GLU A 8 20.43 12.26 9.90
N GLY A 9 19.15 12.63 9.76
CA GLY A 9 18.65 13.41 8.63
C GLY A 9 18.57 12.65 7.31
N ALA A 10 18.42 11.34 7.38
CA ALA A 10 18.27 10.49 6.18
C ALA A 10 17.05 10.89 5.33
N PRO A 11 17.11 10.71 3.99
CA PRO A 11 15.97 10.91 3.14
C PRO A 11 14.75 10.08 3.58
N ILE A 12 13.56 10.62 3.37
CA ILE A 12 12.28 9.92 3.70
C ILE A 12 12.23 8.54 3.06
N THR A 13 12.77 8.40 1.85
CA THR A 13 12.85 7.12 1.15
C THR A 13 13.60 6.05 1.96
N ASP A 14 14.72 6.40 2.57
CA ASP A 14 15.51 5.47 3.37
C ASP A 14 14.75 5.03 4.63
N VAL A 15 14.04 5.95 5.25
CA VAL A 15 13.20 5.65 6.42
C VAL A 15 12.06 4.70 6.05
N LEU A 16 11.39 4.94 4.94
CA LEU A 16 10.30 4.08 4.47
C LEU A 16 10.80 2.68 4.10
N VAL A 17 11.92 2.58 3.40
CA VAL A 17 12.54 1.29 3.05
C VAL A 17 12.95 0.52 4.31
N ALA A 18 13.61 1.18 5.27
CA ALA A 18 14.03 0.54 6.52
C ALA A 18 12.84 0.00 7.31
N LYS A 19 11.75 0.77 7.44
CA LYS A 19 10.53 0.33 8.11
C LYS A 19 9.84 -0.83 7.38
N ALA A 20 9.76 -0.75 6.06
CA ALA A 20 9.16 -1.81 5.26
C ALA A 20 9.93 -3.12 5.38
N MET A 21 11.24 -3.07 5.28
CA MET A 21 12.08 -4.26 5.39
C MET A 21 12.08 -4.85 6.79
N HIS A 22 12.01 -4.03 7.83
CA HIS A 22 11.81 -4.51 9.20
C HIS A 22 10.49 -5.29 9.33
N ALA A 23 9.40 -4.77 8.78
CA ALA A 23 8.12 -5.47 8.78
C ALA A 23 8.17 -6.78 7.97
N VAL A 24 8.78 -6.76 6.79
CA VAL A 24 8.97 -7.96 5.96
C VAL A 24 9.71 -9.06 6.72
N GLU A 25 10.78 -8.71 7.43
CA GLU A 25 11.55 -9.66 8.23
C GLU A 25 10.80 -10.16 9.46
N GLU A 26 10.12 -9.26 10.16
CA GLU A 26 9.34 -9.59 11.36
C GLU A 26 8.18 -10.54 11.05
N TYR A 27 7.42 -10.25 10.00
CA TYR A 27 6.26 -11.06 9.60
C TYR A 27 6.61 -12.19 8.64
N LYS A 28 7.86 -12.30 8.21
CA LYS A 28 8.37 -13.37 7.32
C LYS A 28 7.54 -13.54 6.06
N VAL A 29 7.19 -12.43 5.41
CA VAL A 29 6.44 -12.45 4.18
C VAL A 29 7.35 -12.63 2.96
N ASP A 30 6.85 -13.30 1.94
CA ASP A 30 7.56 -13.54 0.69
C ASP A 30 7.11 -12.61 -0.45
N LYS A 31 6.12 -11.77 -0.19
CA LYS A 31 5.56 -10.79 -1.13
C LYS A 31 5.36 -9.46 -0.43
N PHE A 32 5.68 -8.40 -1.13
CA PHE A 32 5.51 -7.04 -0.63
C PHE A 32 4.97 -6.14 -1.74
N ALA A 33 3.99 -5.33 -1.42
CA ALA A 33 3.39 -4.38 -2.36
C ALA A 33 3.33 -2.99 -1.78
N ILE A 34 3.54 -1.99 -2.62
CA ILE A 34 3.30 -0.58 -2.28
C ILE A 34 2.13 -0.04 -3.08
N ALA A 35 1.40 0.89 -2.49
CA ALA A 35 0.27 1.57 -3.11
C ALA A 35 0.12 2.99 -2.56
N GLY A 36 -0.81 3.76 -3.12
CA GLY A 36 -1.04 5.14 -2.72
C GLY A 36 -0.17 6.13 -3.49
N GLY A 37 -0.40 7.44 -3.28
CA GLY A 37 0.23 8.50 -4.06
C GLY A 37 1.76 8.50 -3.99
N VAL A 38 2.33 8.24 -2.82
CA VAL A 38 3.79 8.19 -2.63
C VAL A 38 4.43 7.01 -3.39
N ALA A 39 3.67 5.95 -3.66
CA ALA A 39 4.14 4.81 -4.44
C ALA A 39 4.45 5.15 -5.90
N SER A 40 4.03 6.31 -6.40
CA SER A 40 4.41 6.81 -7.73
C SER A 40 5.82 7.40 -7.79
N ASN A 41 6.47 7.62 -6.64
CA ASN A 41 7.82 8.15 -6.57
C ASN A 41 8.83 7.13 -7.10
N SER A 42 9.57 7.52 -8.15
CA SER A 42 10.51 6.61 -8.84
C SER A 42 11.70 6.19 -7.95
N ALA A 43 12.21 7.09 -7.12
CA ALA A 43 13.32 6.79 -6.22
C ALA A 43 12.88 5.79 -5.14
N LEU A 44 11.68 5.95 -4.58
CA LEU A 44 11.12 5.00 -3.62
C LEU A 44 10.92 3.63 -4.24
N ARG A 45 10.37 3.56 -5.45
CA ARG A 45 10.18 2.29 -6.19
C ARG A 45 11.50 1.56 -6.41
N ALA A 46 12.52 2.28 -6.89
CA ALA A 46 13.83 1.72 -7.15
C ALA A 46 14.49 1.17 -5.87
N ALA A 47 14.49 1.96 -4.80
CA ALA A 47 15.07 1.55 -3.52
C ALA A 47 14.32 0.37 -2.89
N MET A 48 12.99 0.39 -2.95
CA MET A 48 12.17 -0.69 -2.42
C MET A 48 12.35 -2.00 -3.20
N LYS A 49 12.43 -1.89 -4.53
CA LYS A 49 12.70 -3.03 -5.40
C LYS A 49 14.04 -3.69 -5.07
N GLU A 50 15.10 -2.90 -4.99
CA GLU A 50 16.43 -3.39 -4.63
C GLU A 50 16.43 -4.08 -3.26
N ALA A 51 15.82 -3.46 -2.25
CA ALA A 51 15.75 -4.03 -0.91
C ALA A 51 14.97 -5.34 -0.85
N CYS A 52 13.90 -5.48 -1.64
CA CYS A 52 13.14 -6.72 -1.77
C CYS A 52 13.92 -7.80 -2.52
N GLU A 53 14.60 -7.45 -3.60
CA GLU A 53 15.44 -8.38 -4.37
C GLU A 53 16.56 -8.96 -3.51
N ASP A 54 17.22 -8.15 -2.70
CA ASP A 54 18.28 -8.58 -1.77
C ASP A 54 17.78 -9.61 -0.74
N ARG A 55 16.49 -9.62 -0.46
CA ARG A 55 15.86 -10.53 0.50
C ARG A 55 15.08 -11.68 -0.14
N GLY A 56 15.07 -11.77 -1.47
CA GLY A 56 14.27 -12.77 -2.18
C GLY A 56 12.76 -12.58 -2.06
N VAL A 57 12.31 -11.37 -1.78
CA VAL A 57 10.90 -11.00 -1.65
C VAL A 57 10.37 -10.48 -2.97
N LYS A 58 9.21 -10.95 -3.40
CA LYS A 58 8.54 -10.45 -4.61
C LYS A 58 7.96 -9.07 -4.34
N PHE A 59 8.30 -8.11 -5.19
CA PHE A 59 7.87 -6.74 -5.09
C PHE A 59 6.81 -6.39 -6.13
N TYR A 60 5.72 -5.77 -5.69
CA TYR A 60 4.60 -5.36 -6.53
C TYR A 60 4.31 -3.87 -6.33
N TYR A 61 3.96 -3.21 -7.41
CA TYR A 61 3.49 -1.82 -7.41
C TYR A 61 2.58 -1.57 -8.60
N PRO A 62 1.54 -0.72 -8.46
CA PRO A 62 0.66 -0.40 -9.57
C PRO A 62 1.33 0.57 -10.55
N SER A 63 0.78 0.66 -11.75
CA SER A 63 1.12 1.76 -12.66
C SER A 63 0.81 3.10 -12.00
N PRO A 64 1.58 4.18 -12.29
CA PRO A 64 1.38 5.47 -11.62
C PRO A 64 -0.06 5.99 -11.64
N ILE A 65 -0.79 5.76 -12.72
CA ILE A 65 -2.20 6.16 -12.86
C ILE A 65 -3.14 5.49 -11.82
N PHE A 66 -2.76 4.33 -11.29
CA PHE A 66 -3.55 3.60 -10.30
C PHE A 66 -3.04 3.76 -8.86
N CYS A 67 -2.00 4.58 -8.65
CA CYS A 67 -1.46 4.84 -7.32
C CYS A 67 -2.36 5.75 -6.48
N THR A 68 -3.06 6.68 -7.12
CA THR A 68 -4.05 7.57 -6.48
C THR A 68 -5.46 7.03 -6.70
N ASP A 69 -6.44 7.68 -6.07
CA ASP A 69 -7.85 7.30 -6.19
C ASP A 69 -8.27 7.21 -7.67
N ASN A 70 -8.93 6.13 -8.01
CA ASN A 70 -9.40 5.89 -9.36
C ASN A 70 -10.64 4.99 -9.37
N ALA A 71 -11.44 5.09 -10.42
CA ALA A 71 -12.68 4.34 -10.54
C ALA A 71 -12.46 2.83 -10.67
N ALA A 72 -11.33 2.39 -11.24
CA ALA A 72 -11.06 0.98 -11.44
C ALA A 72 -10.94 0.23 -10.11
N MET A 73 -10.27 0.79 -9.10
CA MET A 73 -10.16 0.16 -7.79
C MET A 73 -11.51 0.06 -7.08
N ILE A 74 -12.38 1.06 -7.24
CA ILE A 74 -13.75 1.04 -6.70
C ILE A 74 -14.59 0.00 -7.42
N GLY A 75 -14.47 -0.10 -8.74
CA GLY A 75 -15.15 -1.12 -9.53
C GLY A 75 -14.75 -2.54 -9.14
N VAL A 76 -13.47 -2.79 -8.89
CA VAL A 76 -12.97 -4.08 -8.40
C VAL A 76 -13.55 -4.42 -7.03
N ALA A 77 -13.53 -3.47 -6.10
CA ALA A 77 -14.12 -3.66 -4.77
C ALA A 77 -15.62 -3.96 -4.87
N ALA A 78 -16.34 -3.20 -5.69
CA ALA A 78 -17.77 -3.41 -5.94
C ALA A 78 -18.07 -4.80 -6.54
N TYR A 79 -17.22 -5.27 -7.45
CA TYR A 79 -17.35 -6.60 -8.03
C TYR A 79 -17.33 -7.70 -6.95
N TYR A 80 -16.34 -7.66 -6.07
CA TYR A 80 -16.24 -8.65 -4.99
C TYR A 80 -17.38 -8.55 -3.98
N GLU A 81 -17.81 -7.33 -3.62
CA GLU A 81 -19.00 -7.13 -2.79
C GLU A 81 -20.25 -7.72 -3.44
N TYR A 82 -20.43 -7.49 -4.74
CA TYR A 82 -21.54 -8.08 -5.51
C TYR A 82 -21.50 -9.61 -5.50
N MET A 83 -20.34 -10.22 -5.74
CA MET A 83 -20.17 -11.68 -5.73
C MET A 83 -20.42 -12.28 -4.34
N ASN A 84 -20.11 -11.54 -3.28
CA ASN A 84 -20.39 -11.94 -1.90
C ASN A 84 -21.87 -11.74 -1.48
N GLY A 85 -22.73 -11.29 -2.40
CA GLY A 85 -24.15 -11.12 -2.15
C GLY A 85 -24.53 -9.79 -1.49
N THR A 86 -23.60 -8.85 -1.33
CA THR A 86 -23.89 -7.52 -0.79
C THR A 86 -24.83 -6.76 -1.72
N ARG A 87 -25.92 -6.25 -1.17
CA ARG A 87 -26.90 -5.40 -1.85
C ARG A 87 -27.32 -4.26 -0.95
N SER A 88 -27.52 -3.11 -1.54
CA SER A 88 -28.00 -1.90 -0.82
C SER A 88 -29.38 -1.52 -1.32
N GLY A 89 -30.17 -0.94 -0.43
CA GLY A 89 -31.48 -0.38 -0.75
C GLY A 89 -31.36 1.07 -1.24
N TRP A 90 -32.52 1.69 -1.45
CA TRP A 90 -32.62 3.10 -1.86
C TRP A 90 -32.22 4.10 -0.76
N ASP A 91 -32.03 3.63 0.46
CA ASP A 91 -31.55 4.38 1.62
C ASP A 91 -30.03 4.46 1.71
N LEU A 92 -29.30 3.86 0.75
CA LEU A 92 -27.84 3.94 0.70
C LEU A 92 -27.37 5.40 0.67
N ASN A 93 -26.48 5.73 1.60
CA ASN A 93 -25.90 7.06 1.72
C ASN A 93 -24.42 6.98 2.05
N ALA A 94 -23.69 8.06 1.77
CA ALA A 94 -22.28 8.16 2.12
C ALA A 94 -22.11 8.33 3.64
N VAL A 95 -21.10 7.67 4.19
CA VAL A 95 -20.72 7.78 5.60
C VAL A 95 -19.27 8.27 5.66
N PRO A 96 -19.04 9.60 5.78
CA PRO A 96 -17.71 10.18 5.60
C PRO A 96 -16.69 9.77 6.65
N ASN A 97 -17.13 9.38 7.83
CA ASN A 97 -16.26 9.02 8.96
C ASN A 97 -16.31 7.52 9.30
N LEU A 98 -16.63 6.69 8.32
CA LEU A 98 -16.68 5.25 8.51
C LEU A 98 -15.27 4.73 8.86
N LYS A 99 -15.16 3.99 9.96
CA LYS A 99 -13.90 3.40 10.37
C LYS A 99 -13.56 2.17 9.52
N LEU A 100 -12.30 1.86 9.44
CA LEU A 100 -11.85 0.68 8.73
C LEU A 100 -12.49 -0.60 9.32
N GLY A 101 -13.11 -1.40 8.45
CA GLY A 101 -13.82 -2.61 8.85
C GLY A 101 -15.27 -2.42 9.31
N GLU A 102 -15.75 -1.17 9.46
CA GLU A 102 -17.16 -0.88 9.67
C GLU A 102 -17.94 -0.88 8.35
N ARG A 103 -19.19 -1.28 8.45
CA ARG A 103 -20.11 -1.29 7.29
C ARG A 103 -21.48 -0.79 7.68
#